data_055c8d7cca769d2ed61c06b88f1a043a
#
_entry.id   055c8d7cca769d2ed61c06b88f1a043a
#
_cell.length_a   1.000
_cell.length_b   1.000
_cell.length_c   1.000
_cell.angle_alpha   90.00
_cell.angle_beta   90.00
_cell.angle_gamma   90.00
#
_symmetry.space_group_name_H-M   'P 1'
#
loop_
_entity.id
_entity.type
_entity.pdbx_description
1 polymer ?
#
loop_
_entity_poly.entity_id
_entity_poly.type
_entity_poly.pdbx_seq_one_letter_code
_entity_poly.pdbx_strand_id
1 'polypeptide(L)'
;MKKVLFSMLAIATLAFTSCTKEGPAGPAGPAGDDGSFTTYTFTSAAADWAASTYVEYPVAIITQDVMDKGIAMVYVQDEYGYWNPCPSSWHPIAGYTYVYTAATGGVVGLDVSTAPTMDYQVRVVTMHEKTAASIPNIETLRYDQLMSELTSK
;
A
#
# COMPACT_ATOMS: atom_id res chain seq x y z
N MET A 1 -41.34 -23.28 -51.28
CA MET A 1 -41.09 -22.27 -50.25
C MET A 1 -40.77 -22.85 -48.86
N LYS A 2 -41.28 -24.01 -48.46
CA LYS A 2 -40.96 -24.62 -47.14
C LYS A 2 -39.51 -25.12 -46.94
N LYS A 3 -38.83 -25.51 -47.99
CA LYS A 3 -37.44 -26.05 -47.92
C LYS A 3 -36.36 -24.97 -47.72
N VAL A 4 -36.63 -23.73 -48.12
CA VAL A 4 -35.68 -22.60 -47.96
C VAL A 4 -35.68 -22.07 -46.54
N LEU A 5 -36.80 -22.14 -45.82
CA LEU A 5 -36.90 -21.71 -44.44
C LEU A 5 -36.12 -22.60 -43.46
N PHE A 6 -36.07 -23.93 -43.75
CA PHE A 6 -35.30 -24.86 -42.91
C PHE A 6 -33.78 -24.69 -43.05
N SER A 7 -33.32 -24.31 -44.25
CA SER A 7 -31.88 -24.04 -44.46
C SER A 7 -31.39 -22.78 -43.80
N MET A 8 -32.20 -21.73 -43.64
CA MET A 8 -31.85 -20.52 -42.92
C MET A 8 -31.82 -20.70 -41.40
N LEU A 9 -32.67 -21.58 -40.85
CA LEU A 9 -32.68 -21.85 -39.43
C LEU A 9 -31.47 -22.66 -38.97
N ALA A 10 -30.92 -23.53 -39.84
CA ALA A 10 -29.75 -24.34 -39.51
C ALA A 10 -28.43 -23.53 -39.49
N ILE A 11 -28.36 -22.39 -40.18
CA ILE A 11 -27.17 -21.51 -40.21
C ILE A 11 -27.16 -20.58 -38.98
N ALA A 12 -28.32 -20.24 -38.45
CA ALA A 12 -28.41 -19.33 -37.28
C ALA A 12 -27.95 -20.01 -35.98
N THR A 13 -27.96 -21.34 -35.87
CA THR A 13 -27.58 -22.06 -34.64
C THR A 13 -26.07 -22.32 -34.49
N LEU A 14 -25.29 -22.10 -35.54
CA LEU A 14 -23.82 -22.30 -35.51
C LEU A 14 -23.05 -21.05 -35.06
N ALA A 15 -23.70 -19.90 -34.93
CA ALA A 15 -23.04 -18.66 -34.61
C ALA A 15 -22.84 -18.40 -33.09
N PHE A 16 -23.38 -19.24 -32.21
CA PHE A 16 -23.31 -19.04 -30.76
C PHE A 16 -22.35 -19.97 -30.01
N THR A 17 -21.58 -20.79 -30.69
CA THR A 17 -20.53 -21.58 -30.05
C THR A 17 -19.15 -20.92 -30.14
N SER A 18 -19.10 -19.61 -30.00
CA SER A 18 -17.84 -18.95 -29.66
C SER A 18 -17.59 -19.14 -28.16
N CYS A 19 -17.09 -20.32 -27.78
CA CYS A 19 -16.45 -20.53 -26.51
C CYS A 19 -15.29 -19.56 -26.42
N THR A 20 -15.43 -18.50 -25.68
CA THR A 20 -14.30 -17.77 -25.11
C THR A 20 -13.57 -18.73 -24.17
N LYS A 21 -12.64 -19.53 -24.69
CA LYS A 21 -11.64 -20.15 -23.86
C LYS A 21 -10.84 -19.01 -23.27
N GLU A 22 -11.04 -18.71 -21.98
CA GLU A 22 -10.04 -17.97 -21.25
C GLU A 22 -8.70 -18.65 -21.49
N GLY A 23 -7.74 -17.90 -22.01
CA GLY A 23 -6.37 -18.38 -22.15
C GLY A 23 -5.84 -18.84 -20.79
N PRO A 24 -4.87 -19.74 -20.76
CA PRO A 24 -4.25 -20.12 -19.50
C PRO A 24 -3.77 -18.85 -18.80
N ALA A 25 -4.02 -18.76 -17.49
CA ALA A 25 -3.51 -17.67 -16.66
C ALA A 25 -2.00 -17.50 -16.97
N GLY A 26 -1.58 -16.27 -17.20
CA GLY A 26 -0.17 -15.97 -17.41
C GLY A 26 0.67 -16.55 -16.27
N PRO A 27 1.96 -16.84 -16.50
CA PRO A 27 2.84 -17.31 -15.43
C PRO A 27 2.79 -16.32 -14.27
N ALA A 28 2.77 -16.83 -13.04
CA ALA A 28 2.90 -16.01 -11.86
C ALA A 28 4.15 -15.13 -12.03
N GLY A 29 4.02 -13.85 -11.72
CA GLY A 29 5.17 -12.95 -11.71
C GLY A 29 6.28 -13.52 -10.81
N PRO A 30 7.55 -13.11 -11.02
CA PRO A 30 8.64 -13.55 -10.16
C PRO A 30 8.27 -13.28 -8.71
N ALA A 31 8.54 -14.25 -7.85
CA ALA A 31 8.43 -14.05 -6.41
C ALA A 31 9.27 -12.83 -6.04
N GLY A 32 8.69 -11.87 -5.35
CA GLY A 32 9.45 -10.73 -4.82
C GLY A 32 10.57 -11.24 -3.92
N ASP A 33 11.68 -10.54 -3.88
CA ASP A 33 12.82 -10.87 -3.01
C ASP A 33 12.33 -10.94 -1.55
N ASP A 34 12.36 -12.14 -0.98
CA ASP A 34 11.86 -12.45 0.36
C ASP A 34 12.59 -11.71 1.51
N GLY A 35 13.55 -10.86 1.22
CA GLY A 35 14.32 -10.06 2.18
C GLY A 35 14.38 -8.56 1.87
N SER A 36 13.72 -8.09 0.79
CA SER A 36 13.78 -6.69 0.40
C SER A 36 12.78 -5.82 1.18
N PHE A 37 13.21 -4.62 1.49
CA PHE A 37 12.35 -3.55 1.97
C PHE A 37 12.58 -2.28 1.14
N THR A 38 11.58 -1.42 1.10
CA THR A 38 11.68 -0.13 0.41
C THR A 38 11.31 0.98 1.37
N THR A 39 11.99 2.11 1.29
CA THR A 39 11.71 3.28 2.10
C THR A 39 11.38 4.49 1.24
N TYR A 40 10.45 5.31 1.70
CA TYR A 40 10.09 6.59 1.11
C TYR A 40 9.92 7.63 2.21
N THR A 41 10.48 8.82 2.03
CA THR A 41 10.39 9.92 3.01
C THR A 41 9.81 11.16 2.33
N PHE A 42 8.89 11.82 3.02
CA PHE A 42 8.29 13.08 2.56
C PHE A 42 8.08 14.03 3.74
N THR A 43 7.79 15.29 3.44
CA THR A 43 7.45 16.31 4.43
C THR A 43 5.94 16.46 4.49
N SER A 44 5.38 16.37 5.67
CA SER A 44 4.03 16.81 6.01
C SER A 44 4.14 18.27 6.45
N ALA A 45 3.80 19.19 5.55
CA ALA A 45 3.95 20.62 5.82
C ALA A 45 2.85 21.13 6.75
N ALA A 46 3.18 22.04 7.65
CA ALA A 46 2.19 22.69 8.53
C ALA A 46 1.04 23.32 7.73
N ALA A 47 1.33 23.84 6.54
CA ALA A 47 0.34 24.45 5.66
C ALA A 47 -0.74 23.46 5.16
N ASP A 48 -0.41 22.18 5.04
CA ASP A 48 -1.35 21.14 4.59
C ASP A 48 -2.49 20.92 5.60
N TRP A 49 -2.24 21.28 6.87
CA TRP A 49 -3.16 21.10 7.98
C TRP A 49 -4.03 22.34 8.27
N ALA A 50 -3.85 23.44 7.56
CA ALA A 50 -4.42 24.75 7.88
C ALA A 50 -5.95 24.78 8.07
N ALA A 51 -6.67 23.77 7.56
CA ALA A 51 -8.12 23.67 7.69
C ALA A 51 -8.61 22.26 8.05
N SER A 52 -7.71 21.35 8.44
CA SER A 52 -8.03 19.95 8.63
C SER A 52 -7.21 19.32 9.76
N THR A 53 -7.80 18.34 10.42
CA THR A 53 -7.09 17.40 11.32
C THR A 53 -6.73 16.10 10.60
N TYR A 54 -7.07 16.00 9.31
CA TYR A 54 -6.77 14.85 8.46
C TYR A 54 -6.18 15.30 7.13
N VAL A 55 -5.07 14.69 6.73
CA VAL A 55 -4.40 14.91 5.43
C VAL A 55 -3.98 13.59 4.81
N GLU A 56 -3.92 13.55 3.49
CA GLU A 56 -3.51 12.39 2.70
C GLU A 56 -2.31 12.71 1.83
N TYR A 57 -1.35 11.78 1.78
CA TYR A 57 -0.17 11.89 0.97
C TYR A 57 -0.05 10.69 0.03
N PRO A 58 0.15 10.91 -1.29
CA PRO A 58 0.40 9.83 -2.23
C PRO A 58 1.79 9.23 -1.98
N VAL A 59 1.86 7.90 -1.88
CA VAL A 59 3.09 7.15 -1.60
C VAL A 59 3.21 5.98 -2.56
N ALA A 60 3.97 6.16 -3.63
CA ALA A 60 4.04 5.22 -4.75
C ALA A 60 4.58 3.83 -4.37
N ILE A 61 5.37 3.70 -3.29
CA ILE A 61 5.87 2.40 -2.84
C ILE A 61 4.80 1.52 -2.18
N ILE A 62 3.64 2.07 -1.85
CA ILE A 62 2.49 1.32 -1.34
C ILE A 62 1.71 0.81 -2.56
N THR A 63 2.05 -0.36 -3.04
CA THR A 63 1.38 -1.01 -4.16
C THR A 63 0.29 -1.96 -3.67
N GLN A 64 -0.58 -2.42 -4.57
CA GLN A 64 -1.57 -3.44 -4.24
C GLN A 64 -0.89 -4.73 -3.76
N ASP A 65 0.25 -5.10 -4.33
CA ASP A 65 1.01 -6.28 -3.90
C ASP A 65 1.53 -6.15 -2.47
N VAL A 66 2.00 -4.95 -2.07
CA VAL A 66 2.36 -4.66 -0.67
C VAL A 66 1.16 -4.81 0.26
N MET A 67 -0.03 -4.34 -0.16
CA MET A 67 -1.24 -4.46 0.66
C MET A 67 -1.74 -5.91 0.78
N ASP A 68 -1.55 -6.72 -0.27
CA ASP A 68 -2.02 -8.10 -0.31
C ASP A 68 -1.03 -9.09 0.35
N LYS A 69 0.28 -8.82 0.28
CA LYS A 69 1.34 -9.78 0.65
C LYS A 69 2.46 -9.17 1.49
N GLY A 70 2.28 -7.96 1.96
CA GLY A 70 3.30 -7.25 2.70
C GLY A 70 2.73 -6.44 3.85
N ILE A 71 3.56 -5.57 4.38
CA ILE A 71 3.16 -4.54 5.33
C ILE A 71 3.75 -3.19 4.93
N ALA A 72 3.06 -2.13 5.32
CA ALA A 72 3.57 -0.77 5.24
C ALA A 72 3.56 -0.16 6.64
N MET A 73 4.72 0.31 7.08
CA MET A 73 4.91 0.96 8.38
C MET A 73 5.18 2.44 8.16
N VAL A 74 4.60 3.27 8.99
CA VAL A 74 4.77 4.72 8.93
C VAL A 74 5.50 5.20 10.18
N TYR A 75 6.45 6.09 9.98
CA TYR A 75 7.26 6.71 11.03
C TYR A 75 7.18 8.22 10.90
N VAL A 76 7.17 8.92 12.03
CA VAL A 76 7.29 10.38 12.10
C VAL A 76 8.55 10.73 12.89
N GLN A 77 9.31 11.69 12.37
CA GLN A 77 10.50 12.19 13.04
C GLN A 77 10.12 13.19 14.12
N ASP A 78 10.65 13.00 15.32
CA ASP A 78 10.50 13.95 16.41
C ASP A 78 11.51 15.13 16.34
N GLU A 79 11.39 16.07 17.25
CA GLU A 79 12.26 17.25 17.33
C GLU A 79 13.75 16.93 17.62
N TYR A 80 14.02 15.72 18.12
CA TYR A 80 15.39 15.23 18.39
C TYR A 80 15.96 14.43 17.22
N GLY A 81 15.19 14.25 16.13
CA GLY A 81 15.60 13.51 14.94
C GLY A 81 15.33 12.00 15.00
N TYR A 82 14.67 11.50 16.04
CA TYR A 82 14.31 10.07 16.12
C TYR A 82 13.05 9.76 15.33
N TRP A 83 13.05 8.63 14.66
CA TRP A 83 11.91 8.13 13.90
C TRP A 83 11.06 7.20 14.77
N ASN A 84 9.87 7.61 15.06
CA ASN A 84 8.92 6.92 15.91
C ASN A 84 7.80 6.31 15.09
N PRO A 85 7.39 5.05 15.38
CA PRO A 85 6.32 4.40 14.65
C PRO A 85 4.98 5.11 14.87
N CYS A 86 4.14 5.15 13.85
CA CYS A 86 2.76 5.62 13.91
C CYS A 86 1.78 4.43 13.86
N PRO A 87 0.68 4.49 14.65
CA PRO A 87 0.30 5.56 15.59
C PRO A 87 1.17 5.55 16.86
N SER A 88 1.47 6.72 17.38
CA SER A 88 2.22 6.87 18.63
C SER A 88 1.46 7.76 19.62
N SER A 89 1.35 7.35 20.86
CA SER A 89 0.51 8.04 21.86
C SER A 89 1.09 9.35 22.39
N TRP A 90 2.31 9.69 22.04
CA TRP A 90 3.05 10.82 22.59
C TRP A 90 3.49 11.86 21.56
N HIS A 91 3.19 11.65 20.27
CA HIS A 91 3.48 12.62 19.22
C HIS A 91 2.17 13.27 18.72
N PRO A 92 2.10 14.60 18.49
CA PRO A 92 0.87 15.28 18.08
C PRO A 92 0.29 14.81 16.74
N ILE A 93 1.11 14.26 15.86
CA ILE A 93 0.66 13.69 14.54
C ILE A 93 0.09 12.27 14.68
N ALA A 94 0.00 11.74 15.87
CA ALA A 94 -0.13 10.30 16.03
C ALA A 94 -1.51 9.83 16.49
N GLY A 95 -2.56 10.49 16.10
CA GLY A 95 -3.91 9.99 16.33
C GLY A 95 -4.12 8.65 15.63
N TYR A 96 -4.15 8.65 14.33
CA TYR A 96 -4.31 7.46 13.51
C TYR A 96 -3.56 7.60 12.18
N THR A 97 -3.04 6.49 11.70
CA THR A 97 -2.42 6.41 10.40
C THR A 97 -3.18 5.39 9.56
N TYR A 98 -3.61 5.80 8.40
CA TYR A 98 -4.30 4.96 7.44
C TYR A 98 -3.37 4.70 6.26
N VAL A 99 -3.24 3.42 5.90
CA VAL A 99 -2.50 3.02 4.70
C VAL A 99 -3.45 2.25 3.81
N TYR A 100 -3.62 2.69 2.57
CA TYR A 100 -4.49 2.02 1.61
C TYR A 100 -4.05 2.31 0.17
N THR A 101 -4.57 1.54 -0.77
CA THR A 101 -4.42 1.82 -2.19
C THR A 101 -5.69 2.47 -2.72
N ALA A 102 -5.53 3.61 -3.39
CA ALA A 102 -6.59 4.26 -4.16
C ALA A 102 -6.41 3.97 -5.65
N ALA A 103 -7.35 4.42 -6.48
CA ALA A 103 -7.25 4.30 -7.94
C ALA A 103 -5.98 4.95 -8.52
N THR A 104 -5.38 5.89 -7.80
CA THR A 104 -4.18 6.64 -8.18
C THR A 104 -2.88 6.09 -7.57
N GLY A 105 -2.94 4.99 -6.81
CA GLY A 105 -1.80 4.40 -6.10
C GLY A 105 -1.97 4.36 -4.59
N GLY A 106 -0.88 4.09 -3.88
CA GLY A 106 -0.88 4.03 -2.42
C GLY A 106 -1.00 5.40 -1.77
N VAL A 107 -1.64 5.43 -0.61
CA VAL A 107 -1.91 6.64 0.16
C VAL A 107 -1.57 6.39 1.62
N VAL A 108 -0.96 7.38 2.27
CA VAL A 108 -0.86 7.49 3.73
C VAL A 108 -1.74 8.63 4.18
N GLY A 109 -2.77 8.31 4.96
CA GLY A 109 -3.59 9.27 5.68
C GLY A 109 -3.06 9.47 7.09
N LEU A 110 -2.90 10.71 7.50
CA LEU A 110 -2.52 11.09 8.85
C LEU A 110 -3.69 11.82 9.51
N ASP A 111 -4.06 11.39 10.70
CA ASP A 111 -5.13 12.00 11.50
C ASP A 111 -4.55 12.47 12.85
N VAL A 112 -4.93 13.66 13.28
CA VAL A 112 -4.43 14.29 14.50
C VAL A 112 -5.56 14.92 15.29
N SER A 113 -5.40 14.99 16.60
CA SER A 113 -6.35 15.71 17.47
C SER A 113 -6.26 17.24 17.35
N THR A 114 -5.08 17.74 16.95
CA THR A 114 -4.82 19.18 16.79
C THR A 114 -3.86 19.37 15.63
N ALA A 115 -4.19 20.26 14.72
CA ALA A 115 -3.36 20.55 13.55
C ALA A 115 -1.95 20.99 13.97
N PRO A 116 -0.90 20.40 13.38
CA PRO A 116 0.48 20.77 13.67
C PRO A 116 0.79 22.20 13.21
N THR A 117 1.68 22.87 13.95
CA THR A 117 2.15 24.22 13.62
C THR A 117 3.52 24.25 12.98
N MET A 118 4.13 23.09 12.78
CA MET A 118 5.45 22.92 12.17
C MET A 118 5.43 21.77 11.16
N ASP A 119 6.39 21.77 10.27
CA ASP A 119 6.58 20.70 9.29
C ASP A 119 7.15 19.45 9.99
N TYR A 120 6.69 18.29 9.55
CA TYR A 120 7.17 17.00 10.03
C TYR A 120 7.72 16.15 8.88
N GLN A 121 8.78 15.40 9.17
CA GLN A 121 9.25 14.37 8.26
C GLN A 121 8.50 13.07 8.53
N VAL A 122 7.96 12.48 7.48
CA VAL A 122 7.25 11.20 7.51
C VAL A 122 8.01 10.20 6.65
N ARG A 123 8.19 8.99 7.16
CA ARG A 123 8.86 7.90 6.45
C ARG A 123 7.96 6.69 6.41
N VAL A 124 7.86 6.09 5.23
CA VAL A 124 7.15 4.84 5.00
C VAL A 124 8.17 3.75 4.69
N VAL A 125 8.00 2.60 5.31
CA VAL A 125 8.78 1.38 5.03
C VAL A 125 7.80 0.31 4.58
N THR A 126 8.04 -0.27 3.41
CA THR A 126 7.27 -1.41 2.91
C THR A 126 8.16 -2.63 2.83
N MET A 127 7.62 -3.80 3.19
CA MET A 127 8.32 -5.08 3.10
C MET A 127 7.34 -6.23 2.93
N HIS A 128 7.83 -7.37 2.48
CA HIS A 128 7.04 -8.58 2.36
C HIS A 128 6.67 -9.16 3.74
N GLU A 129 5.50 -9.81 3.85
CA GLU A 129 5.00 -10.37 5.11
C GLU A 129 5.97 -11.36 5.78
N LYS A 130 6.69 -12.17 5.00
CA LYS A 130 7.69 -13.11 5.54
C LYS A 130 8.85 -12.37 6.22
N THR A 131 9.31 -11.27 5.65
CA THR A 131 10.34 -10.42 6.27
C THR A 131 9.80 -9.82 7.57
N ALA A 132 8.60 -9.26 7.54
CA ALA A 132 7.95 -8.70 8.71
C ALA A 132 7.75 -9.74 9.82
N ALA A 133 7.26 -10.93 9.50
CA ALA A 133 7.02 -12.02 10.44
C ALA A 133 8.31 -12.54 11.13
N SER A 134 9.47 -12.28 10.54
CA SER A 134 10.77 -12.64 11.10
C SER A 134 11.29 -11.65 12.15
N ILE A 135 10.61 -10.49 12.33
CA ILE A 135 11.03 -9.41 13.24
C ILE A 135 10.05 -9.33 14.41
N PRO A 136 10.47 -9.66 15.64
CA PRO A 136 9.60 -9.60 16.81
C PRO A 136 9.13 -8.17 17.10
N ASN A 137 7.85 -8.00 17.46
CA ASN A 137 7.24 -6.72 17.86
C ASN A 137 7.50 -5.56 16.86
N ILE A 138 7.54 -5.89 15.57
CA ILE A 138 7.91 -4.95 14.50
C ILE A 138 7.14 -3.63 14.57
N GLU A 139 5.86 -3.67 14.94
CA GLU A 139 4.96 -2.51 15.03
C GLU A 139 5.35 -1.49 16.12
N THR A 140 6.20 -1.90 17.06
CA THR A 140 6.65 -1.02 18.17
C THR A 140 8.08 -0.55 18.02
N LEU A 141 8.81 -1.08 17.03
CA LEU A 141 10.20 -0.73 16.82
C LEU A 141 10.33 0.69 16.25
N ARG A 142 11.27 1.47 16.79
CA ARG A 142 11.72 2.68 16.13
C ARG A 142 12.45 2.33 14.83
N TYR A 143 12.53 3.27 13.92
CA TYR A 143 13.13 3.04 12.60
C TYR A 143 14.57 2.52 12.65
N ASP A 144 15.40 3.07 13.54
CA ASP A 144 16.79 2.63 13.76
C ASP A 144 16.89 1.17 14.22
N GLN A 145 15.98 0.75 15.09
CA GLN A 145 15.86 -0.63 15.56
C GLN A 145 15.41 -1.55 14.41
N LEU A 146 14.38 -1.14 13.66
CA LEU A 146 13.91 -1.89 12.49
C LEU A 146 15.03 -2.08 11.46
N MET A 147 15.78 -1.02 11.14
CA MET A 147 16.90 -1.12 10.20
C MET A 147 17.99 -2.06 10.70
N SER A 148 18.28 -2.07 11.98
CA SER A 148 19.23 -3.02 12.58
C SER A 148 18.79 -4.47 12.38
N GLU A 149 17.51 -4.78 12.59
CA GLU A 149 16.96 -6.13 12.37
C GLU A 149 17.00 -6.54 10.88
N LEU A 150 16.66 -5.63 9.97
CA LEU A 150 16.64 -5.89 8.53
C LEU A 150 18.03 -6.08 7.93
N THR A 151 19.07 -5.43 8.47
CA THR A 151 20.44 -5.47 7.93
C THR A 151 21.31 -6.52 8.62
N SER A 152 20.85 -7.11 9.71
CA SER A 152 21.60 -8.14 10.46
C SER A 152 21.41 -9.56 9.92
N LYS A 153 20.54 -9.74 8.94
CA LYS A 153 20.20 -11.01 8.29
C LYS A 153 20.83 -11.11 6.91
#